data_bcc5155b824cddbb421a5f6bdc12c256
#
_entry.id   bcc5155b824cddbb421a5f6bdc12c256
#
_cell.length_a   1.000
_cell.length_b   1.000
_cell.length_c   1.000
_cell.angle_alpha   90.00
_cell.angle_beta   90.00
_cell.angle_gamma   90.00
#
_symmetry.space_group_name_H-M   'P 1'
#
loop_
_entity.id
_entity.type
_entity.pdbx_description
1 polymer ?
#
loop_
_entity_poly.entity_id
_entity_poly.type
_entity_poly.pdbx_seq_one_letter_code
_entity_poly.pdbx_strand_id
1 'polypeptide(L)'
;MMAPASAQHANTLGVLSLSDGSLTTLVEDPVEGTGYAFYDVRATDNVFAWIEMNYANSAWKLYAQGLSGASRTGDAVELDRGGKDYDPPLFTAYESSVIWYKMPASGGSKTGSDSYCYRQSLDESKPETIWKSTGRFASAPRVSDGILTITPRVRNDEGVYYGMTAIDLDDGNNTKRAQLVLPSSVSPFEAVYMGDRFVFSIEATYSGVGSLGNMGTYIGNEGGPYLFLSREPLACAAGKKNKFLVKVQSSHFLIDTSAKTYGSLLSPDRALEYGDYPATAGKSDTFLTYATVRNSQGVPETVAARLFSL
;
A
#
# COMPACT_ATOMS: atom_id res chain seq x y z
N MET A 1 13.30 0.23 5.33
CA MET A 1 12.51 0.13 6.57
C MET A 1 13.46 0.06 7.75
N MET A 2 13.11 0.69 8.81
CA MET A 2 13.94 0.75 10.01
C MET A 2 13.26 -0.04 11.13
N ALA A 3 13.97 -1.03 11.67
CA ALA A 3 13.62 -1.52 12.98
C ALA A 3 14.13 -0.50 13.99
N PRO A 4 13.30 0.07 14.88
CA PRO A 4 13.80 0.94 15.91
C PRO A 4 14.71 0.12 16.85
N ALA A 5 15.93 0.58 17.04
CA ALA A 5 16.88 -0.01 17.99
C ALA A 5 16.44 0.12 19.46
N SER A 6 15.34 0.82 19.70
CA SER A 6 14.66 0.98 20.98
C SER A 6 13.20 1.35 20.68
N ALA A 7 12.33 1.42 21.69
CA ALA A 7 10.96 1.94 21.56
C ALA A 7 10.90 3.44 21.17
N GLN A 8 11.97 3.97 20.61
CA GLN A 8 12.05 5.32 20.08
C GLN A 8 11.60 5.31 18.61
N HIS A 9 11.00 6.41 18.20
CA HIS A 9 10.55 6.61 16.83
C HIS A 9 11.74 6.55 15.84
N ALA A 10 11.47 6.10 14.61
CA ALA A 10 12.47 6.12 13.55
C ALA A 10 12.86 7.56 13.21
N ASN A 11 14.16 7.86 13.25
CA ASN A 11 14.68 9.19 13.02
C ASN A 11 15.49 9.32 11.73
N THR A 12 15.66 8.22 10.99
CA THR A 12 16.49 8.18 9.78
C THR A 12 15.79 7.43 8.67
N LEU A 13 15.87 7.93 7.45
CA LEU A 13 15.44 7.20 6.24
C LEU A 13 16.67 6.79 5.44
N GLY A 14 16.66 5.61 4.86
CA GLY A 14 17.76 5.08 4.09
C GLY A 14 17.36 4.12 2.98
N VAL A 15 18.31 3.84 2.10
CA VAL A 15 18.21 2.84 1.03
C VAL A 15 19.08 1.64 1.39
N LEU A 16 18.47 0.45 1.37
CA LEU A 16 19.16 -0.82 1.52
C LEU A 16 19.48 -1.40 0.15
N SER A 17 20.76 -1.62 -0.12
CA SER A 17 21.22 -2.38 -1.29
C SER A 17 20.96 -3.87 -1.09
N LEU A 18 20.19 -4.49 -1.99
CA LEU A 18 19.92 -5.94 -1.91
C LEU A 18 21.09 -6.78 -2.44
N SER A 19 22.07 -6.18 -3.11
CA SER A 19 23.22 -6.90 -3.68
C SER A 19 24.32 -7.17 -2.65
N ASP A 20 24.52 -6.25 -1.71
CA ASP A 20 25.62 -6.32 -0.73
C ASP A 20 25.21 -6.04 0.72
N GLY A 21 23.93 -5.70 0.93
CA GLY A 21 23.39 -5.39 2.26
C GLY A 21 23.83 -4.02 2.81
N SER A 22 24.45 -3.16 2.00
CA SER A 22 24.84 -1.82 2.44
C SER A 22 23.63 -0.92 2.64
N LEU A 23 23.68 -0.08 3.67
CA LEU A 23 22.64 0.91 3.98
C LEU A 23 23.20 2.32 3.76
N THR A 24 22.57 3.09 2.90
CA THR A 24 22.88 4.50 2.68
C THR A 24 21.79 5.37 3.28
N THR A 25 22.15 6.26 4.20
CA THR A 25 21.23 7.23 4.79
C THR A 25 20.86 8.30 3.77
N LEU A 26 19.55 8.51 3.59
CA LEU A 26 19.00 9.58 2.77
C LEU A 26 18.64 10.81 3.60
N VAL A 27 17.92 10.62 4.69
CA VAL A 27 17.48 11.72 5.58
C VAL A 27 17.82 11.33 7.00
N GLU A 28 18.67 12.14 7.66
CA GLU A 28 19.13 11.86 9.03
C GLU A 28 18.08 12.22 10.08
N ASP A 29 17.46 13.40 9.92
CA ASP A 29 16.45 13.91 10.86
C ASP A 29 15.21 14.40 10.09
N PRO A 30 14.02 14.40 10.74
CA PRO A 30 12.84 15.02 10.18
C PRO A 30 13.05 16.48 9.77
N VAL A 31 12.50 16.88 8.64
CA VAL A 31 12.53 18.27 8.13
C VAL A 31 11.92 19.23 9.15
N GLU A 32 10.86 18.79 9.84
CA GLU A 32 10.18 19.57 10.87
C GLU A 32 10.95 19.66 12.19
N GLY A 33 12.04 18.90 12.34
CA GLY A 33 12.90 18.93 13.51
C GLY A 33 12.28 18.28 14.75
N THR A 34 12.62 18.83 15.91
CA THR A 34 12.27 18.26 17.21
C THR A 34 10.76 18.07 17.41
N GLY A 35 10.36 16.88 17.85
CA GLY A 35 8.98 16.51 18.12
C GLY A 35 8.28 15.79 16.97
N TYR A 36 8.91 15.73 15.80
CA TYR A 36 8.47 14.93 14.68
C TYR A 36 9.30 13.66 14.55
N ALA A 37 8.69 12.62 14.02
CA ALA A 37 9.34 11.37 13.68
C ALA A 37 8.82 10.86 12.34
N PHE A 38 9.62 10.06 11.63
CA PHE A 38 9.19 9.41 10.41
C PHE A 38 8.10 8.37 10.71
N TYR A 39 7.00 8.43 9.97
CA TYR A 39 5.82 7.57 10.17
C TYR A 39 5.72 6.48 9.10
N ASP A 40 5.90 6.83 7.84
CA ASP A 40 5.84 5.91 6.70
C ASP A 40 6.72 6.42 5.55
N VAL A 41 7.16 5.52 4.67
CA VAL A 41 7.99 5.84 3.49
C VAL A 41 7.63 4.95 2.32
N ARG A 42 7.57 5.54 1.11
CA ARG A 42 7.41 4.84 -0.17
C ARG A 42 8.41 5.40 -1.17
N ALA A 43 8.86 4.56 -2.10
CA ALA A 43 9.84 4.96 -3.10
C ALA A 43 9.62 4.24 -4.44
N THR A 44 10.10 4.89 -5.48
CA THR A 44 10.42 4.32 -6.79
C THR A 44 11.92 4.49 -7.06
N ASP A 45 12.36 4.22 -8.28
CA ASP A 45 13.75 4.52 -8.70
C ASP A 45 14.01 6.04 -8.84
N ASN A 46 12.96 6.88 -8.95
CA ASN A 46 13.04 8.31 -9.25
C ASN A 46 12.60 9.24 -8.12
N VAL A 47 11.79 8.76 -7.19
CA VAL A 47 11.23 9.54 -6.09
C VAL A 47 11.08 8.71 -4.83
N PHE A 48 11.33 9.32 -3.68
CA PHE A 48 10.88 8.79 -2.41
C PHE A 48 10.02 9.83 -1.70
N ALA A 49 9.00 9.35 -1.00
CA ALA A 49 8.09 10.18 -0.23
C ALA A 49 7.96 9.61 1.18
N TRP A 50 7.75 10.49 2.17
CA TRP A 50 7.65 10.10 3.56
C TRP A 50 6.68 10.99 4.33
N ILE A 51 6.17 10.45 5.42
CA ILE A 51 5.36 11.20 6.37
C ILE A 51 6.19 11.47 7.63
N GLU A 52 6.17 12.72 8.06
CA GLU A 52 6.61 13.13 9.38
C GLU A 52 5.39 13.40 10.26
N MET A 53 5.41 12.84 11.48
CA MET A 53 4.30 12.93 12.41
C MET A 53 4.74 13.41 13.77
N ASN A 54 3.99 14.37 14.32
CA ASN A 54 4.08 14.78 15.71
C ASN A 54 2.99 14.09 16.53
N TYR A 55 3.37 13.09 17.31
CA TYR A 55 2.42 12.28 18.07
C TYR A 55 1.75 13.03 19.23
N ALA A 56 2.33 14.15 19.68
CA ALA A 56 1.77 14.93 20.79
C ALA A 56 0.50 15.72 20.38
N ASN A 57 0.40 16.13 19.13
CA ASN A 57 -0.70 16.94 18.62
C ASN A 57 -1.37 16.38 17.35
N SER A 58 -0.95 15.19 16.91
CA SER A 58 -1.42 14.53 15.69
C SER A 58 -1.18 15.32 14.40
N ALA A 59 -0.26 16.29 14.40
CA ALA A 59 0.13 16.99 13.19
C ALA A 59 1.01 16.08 12.33
N TRP A 60 0.79 16.11 11.01
CA TRP A 60 1.59 15.36 10.06
C TRP A 60 1.84 16.17 8.79
N LYS A 61 2.93 15.83 8.12
CA LYS A 61 3.28 16.36 6.80
C LYS A 61 3.77 15.23 5.90
N LEU A 62 3.37 15.31 4.64
CA LEU A 62 3.83 14.43 3.56
C LEU A 62 4.87 15.19 2.74
N TYR A 63 6.06 14.64 2.65
CA TYR A 63 7.16 15.14 1.85
C TYR A 63 7.49 14.19 0.71
N ALA A 64 8.10 14.74 -0.35
CA ALA A 64 8.72 13.97 -1.40
C ALA A 64 10.02 14.63 -1.86
N GLN A 65 10.96 13.80 -2.33
CA GLN A 65 12.22 14.25 -2.91
C GLN A 65 12.66 13.31 -4.03
N GLY A 66 13.41 13.83 -4.99
CA GLY A 66 13.95 13.03 -6.07
C GLY A 66 14.97 12.01 -5.57
N LEU A 67 15.02 10.86 -6.22
CA LEU A 67 15.95 9.76 -5.95
C LEU A 67 16.65 9.37 -7.26
N SER A 68 17.94 9.08 -7.17
CA SER A 68 18.72 8.49 -8.26
C SER A 68 19.70 7.48 -7.66
N GLY A 69 19.42 6.20 -7.85
CA GLY A 69 20.11 5.14 -7.11
C GLY A 69 19.97 5.31 -5.60
N ALA A 70 21.07 5.47 -4.89
CA ALA A 70 21.09 5.72 -3.45
C ALA A 70 21.34 7.19 -3.09
N SER A 71 21.07 8.14 -4.00
CA SER A 71 21.35 9.57 -3.79
C SER A 71 20.09 10.41 -3.96
N ARG A 72 19.92 11.41 -3.09
CA ARG A 72 18.87 12.42 -3.21
C ARG A 72 19.16 13.37 -4.37
N THR A 73 18.09 13.83 -5.04
CA THR A 73 18.17 14.86 -6.08
C THR A 73 17.16 15.97 -5.80
N GLY A 74 17.56 17.22 -5.96
CA GLY A 74 16.74 18.38 -5.64
C GLY A 74 16.45 18.55 -4.14
N ASP A 75 15.56 19.46 -3.83
CA ASP A 75 15.10 19.74 -2.46
C ASP A 75 13.86 18.91 -2.11
N ALA A 76 13.62 18.74 -0.81
CA ALA A 76 12.38 18.13 -0.32
C ALA A 76 11.19 19.07 -0.55
N VAL A 77 10.12 18.54 -1.12
CA VAL A 77 8.87 19.27 -1.40
C VAL A 77 7.79 18.79 -0.44
N GLU A 78 7.13 19.72 0.27
CA GLU A 78 5.94 19.40 1.04
C GLU A 78 4.75 19.25 0.10
N LEU A 79 4.14 18.06 0.05
CA LEU A 79 2.99 17.74 -0.79
C LEU A 79 1.66 17.99 -0.09
N ASP A 80 1.58 17.66 1.21
CA ASP A 80 0.35 17.78 2.00
C ASP A 80 0.65 17.87 3.49
N ARG A 81 -0.33 18.35 4.25
CA ARG A 81 -0.28 18.42 5.70
C ARG A 81 -1.65 18.23 6.33
N GLY A 82 -1.65 17.85 7.60
CA GLY A 82 -2.87 17.73 8.37
C GLY A 82 -2.61 17.64 9.87
N GLY A 83 -3.67 17.34 10.59
CA GLY A 83 -3.68 17.19 12.04
C GLY A 83 -4.91 16.40 12.44
N LYS A 84 -5.44 16.62 13.64
CA LYS A 84 -6.55 15.87 14.24
C LYS A 84 -7.82 15.68 13.37
N ASP A 85 -8.02 16.52 12.35
CA ASP A 85 -9.19 16.44 11.47
C ASP A 85 -8.97 15.55 10.24
N TYR A 86 -7.73 15.17 9.95
CA TYR A 86 -7.35 14.32 8.83
C TYR A 86 -6.33 13.28 9.28
N ASP A 87 -6.56 12.02 8.95
CA ASP A 87 -5.58 10.97 9.20
C ASP A 87 -4.31 11.19 8.38
N PRO A 88 -3.13 10.71 8.86
CA PRO A 88 -1.95 10.60 8.02
C PRO A 88 -2.30 9.84 6.74
N PRO A 89 -1.87 10.34 5.56
CA PRO A 89 -2.30 9.79 4.30
C PRO A 89 -1.78 8.36 4.08
N LEU A 90 -2.63 7.49 3.56
CA LEU A 90 -2.19 6.29 2.87
C LEU A 90 -1.68 6.73 1.50
N PHE A 91 -0.50 6.28 1.10
CA PHE A 91 0.14 6.75 -0.12
C PHE A 91 1.00 5.69 -0.80
N THR A 92 1.32 5.93 -2.05
CA THR A 92 2.26 5.16 -2.86
C THR A 92 3.05 6.10 -3.75
N ALA A 93 4.09 5.59 -4.41
CA ALA A 93 4.85 6.32 -5.41
C ALA A 93 4.77 5.57 -6.75
N TYR A 94 4.77 6.32 -7.84
CA TYR A 94 4.79 5.79 -9.20
C TYR A 94 5.62 6.70 -10.11
N GLU A 95 6.64 6.15 -10.77
CA GLU A 95 7.62 6.89 -11.58
C GLU A 95 8.24 8.06 -10.77
N SER A 96 7.98 9.31 -11.16
CA SER A 96 8.41 10.53 -10.47
C SER A 96 7.27 11.19 -9.66
N SER A 97 6.14 10.51 -9.50
CA SER A 97 4.95 11.03 -8.84
C SER A 97 4.67 10.35 -7.51
N VAL A 98 4.00 11.08 -6.62
CA VAL A 98 3.40 10.54 -5.40
C VAL A 98 1.88 10.56 -5.52
N ILE A 99 1.24 9.49 -5.06
CA ILE A 99 -0.23 9.34 -5.06
C ILE A 99 -0.66 9.11 -3.62
N TRP A 100 -1.59 9.93 -3.11
CA TRP A 100 -2.02 9.85 -1.72
C TRP A 100 -3.49 10.14 -1.52
N TYR A 101 -4.01 9.72 -0.38
CA TYR A 101 -5.37 10.04 0.05
C TYR A 101 -5.39 11.17 1.06
N LYS A 102 -6.29 12.13 0.88
CA LYS A 102 -6.71 13.07 1.92
C LYS A 102 -8.03 12.58 2.50
N MET A 103 -7.97 11.98 3.69
CA MET A 103 -9.13 11.38 4.35
C MET A 103 -9.45 12.07 5.66
N PRO A 104 -10.72 12.46 5.93
CA PRO A 104 -11.13 12.90 7.25
C PRO A 104 -10.82 11.85 8.31
N ALA A 105 -10.39 12.29 9.50
CA ALA A 105 -10.12 11.40 10.60
C ALA A 105 -11.40 10.70 11.07
N SER A 106 -11.27 9.41 11.39
CA SER A 106 -12.38 8.61 11.92
C SER A 106 -12.79 9.17 13.29
N GLY A 107 -14.06 9.57 13.45
CA GLY A 107 -14.56 10.20 14.67
C GLY A 107 -14.18 11.67 14.86
N GLY A 108 -13.45 12.28 13.91
CA GLY A 108 -13.14 13.71 13.90
C GLY A 108 -14.32 14.59 13.46
N SER A 109 -14.16 15.91 13.58
CA SER A 109 -15.20 16.90 13.22
C SER A 109 -15.61 16.84 11.75
N LYS A 110 -14.75 16.26 10.87
CA LYS A 110 -14.96 16.14 9.42
C LYS A 110 -15.30 14.74 8.95
N THR A 111 -15.62 13.81 9.85
CA THR A 111 -15.86 12.39 9.53
C THR A 111 -16.84 12.16 8.35
N GLY A 112 -17.83 13.02 8.17
CA GLY A 112 -18.80 12.92 7.06
C GLY A 112 -18.39 13.61 5.77
N SER A 113 -17.18 14.16 5.69
CA SER A 113 -16.71 14.86 4.50
C SER A 113 -16.18 13.89 3.44
N ASP A 114 -16.11 14.34 2.19
CA ASP A 114 -15.50 13.60 1.10
C ASP A 114 -14.00 13.35 1.33
N SER A 115 -13.52 12.27 0.76
CA SER A 115 -12.09 11.95 0.66
C SER A 115 -11.61 12.10 -0.77
N TYR A 116 -10.33 12.38 -0.94
CA TYR A 116 -9.72 12.63 -2.24
C TYR A 116 -8.49 11.76 -2.43
N CYS A 117 -8.29 11.30 -3.67
CA CYS A 117 -7.05 10.73 -4.15
C CYS A 117 -6.35 11.76 -5.02
N TYR A 118 -5.14 12.13 -4.65
CA TYR A 118 -4.30 13.09 -5.35
C TYR A 118 -3.09 12.41 -5.99
N ARG A 119 -2.58 13.01 -7.06
CA ARG A 119 -1.28 12.71 -7.67
C ARG A 119 -0.52 14.02 -7.86
N GLN A 120 0.79 14.00 -7.62
CA GLN A 120 1.67 15.13 -7.92
C GLN A 120 3.07 14.62 -8.28
N SER A 121 3.63 15.13 -9.37
CA SER A 121 5.04 15.01 -9.72
C SER A 121 5.85 16.12 -9.06
N LEU A 122 7.15 15.91 -8.85
CA LEU A 122 7.99 16.89 -8.14
C LEU A 122 8.16 18.22 -8.88
N ASP A 123 7.97 18.24 -10.19
CA ASP A 123 8.02 19.44 -11.04
C ASP A 123 6.69 20.20 -11.13
N GLU A 124 5.64 19.66 -10.53
CA GLU A 124 4.32 20.28 -10.49
C GLU A 124 4.13 21.10 -9.21
N SER A 125 3.49 22.25 -9.33
CA SER A 125 3.23 23.15 -8.20
C SER A 125 1.95 22.82 -7.42
N LYS A 126 1.10 21.94 -7.96
CA LYS A 126 -0.20 21.58 -7.37
C LYS A 126 -0.56 20.13 -7.70
N PRO A 127 -1.25 19.45 -6.78
CA PRO A 127 -1.73 18.10 -7.03
C PRO A 127 -2.90 18.09 -8.02
N GLU A 128 -2.94 17.05 -8.83
CA GLU A 128 -4.10 16.64 -9.61
C GLU A 128 -5.04 15.82 -8.72
N THR A 129 -6.35 15.99 -8.86
CA THR A 129 -7.34 15.13 -8.23
C THR A 129 -7.67 13.97 -9.16
N ILE A 130 -7.19 12.77 -8.84
CA ILE A 130 -7.51 11.54 -9.60
C ILE A 130 -8.92 11.05 -9.28
N TRP A 131 -9.32 11.08 -8.00
CA TRP A 131 -10.60 10.54 -7.56
C TRP A 131 -11.17 11.28 -6.36
N LYS A 132 -12.52 11.39 -6.35
CA LYS A 132 -13.30 11.87 -5.21
C LYS A 132 -14.19 10.73 -4.71
N SER A 133 -14.09 10.41 -3.41
CA SER A 133 -14.91 9.42 -2.73
C SER A 133 -15.87 10.09 -1.76
N THR A 134 -17.14 9.66 -1.71
CA THR A 134 -18.14 10.15 -0.77
C THR A 134 -17.93 9.68 0.68
N GLY A 135 -16.77 9.11 0.97
CA GLY A 135 -16.35 8.63 2.28
C GLY A 135 -14.92 8.13 2.18
N ARG A 136 -14.46 7.46 3.22
CA ARG A 136 -13.09 6.98 3.33
C ARG A 136 -12.79 5.90 2.27
N PHE A 137 -11.56 5.87 1.80
CA PHE A 137 -11.02 4.72 1.08
C PHE A 137 -10.76 3.58 2.08
N ALA A 138 -10.95 2.35 1.65
CA ALA A 138 -10.85 1.19 2.54
C ALA A 138 -9.42 0.65 2.67
N SER A 139 -8.61 0.74 1.62
CA SER A 139 -7.21 0.27 1.62
C SER A 139 -6.27 1.32 1.03
N ALA A 140 -4.95 1.12 1.19
CA ALA A 140 -3.94 1.99 0.59
C ALA A 140 -4.00 1.94 -0.95
N PRO A 141 -3.61 3.03 -1.64
CA PRO A 141 -3.46 3.01 -3.09
C PRO A 141 -2.33 2.05 -3.48
N ARG A 142 -2.54 1.27 -4.54
CA ARG A 142 -1.53 0.33 -5.08
C ARG A 142 -1.36 0.59 -6.56
N VAL A 143 -0.12 0.56 -7.05
CA VAL A 143 0.17 0.65 -8.47
C VAL A 143 0.84 -0.64 -8.96
N SER A 144 0.40 -1.12 -10.11
CA SER A 144 0.94 -2.30 -10.78
C SER A 144 0.90 -2.08 -12.30
N ASP A 145 2.05 -2.04 -12.96
CA ASP A 145 2.20 -1.77 -14.41
C ASP A 145 1.38 -0.56 -14.90
N GLY A 146 1.57 0.60 -14.26
CA GLY A 146 0.85 1.82 -14.61
C GLY A 146 -0.62 1.86 -14.21
N ILE A 147 -1.15 0.79 -13.60
CA ILE A 147 -2.54 0.75 -13.14
C ILE A 147 -2.63 1.02 -11.65
N LEU A 148 -3.26 2.13 -11.30
CA LEU A 148 -3.58 2.49 -9.92
C LEU A 148 -4.85 1.74 -9.47
N THR A 149 -4.77 1.05 -8.36
CA THR A 149 -5.93 0.46 -7.68
C THR A 149 -6.27 1.28 -6.45
N ILE A 150 -7.52 1.71 -6.37
CA ILE A 150 -8.10 2.43 -5.23
C ILE A 150 -9.39 1.75 -4.76
N THR A 151 -9.78 2.01 -3.52
CA THR A 151 -10.97 1.39 -2.89
C THR A 151 -11.93 2.44 -2.35
N PRO A 152 -12.51 3.30 -3.24
CA PRO A 152 -13.41 4.37 -2.84
C PRO A 152 -14.79 3.84 -2.45
N ARG A 153 -15.58 4.71 -1.81
CA ARG A 153 -17.03 4.58 -1.78
C ARG A 153 -17.59 4.96 -3.15
N VAL A 154 -18.37 4.08 -3.72
CA VAL A 154 -19.06 4.30 -5.00
C VAL A 154 -20.57 4.27 -4.76
N ARG A 155 -21.31 5.02 -5.58
CA ARG A 155 -22.77 5.04 -5.54
C ARG A 155 -23.31 4.31 -6.77
N ASN A 156 -24.29 3.45 -6.55
CA ASN A 156 -25.14 2.90 -7.58
C ASN A 156 -26.63 3.10 -7.22
N ASP A 157 -27.55 2.56 -7.99
CA ASP A 157 -28.99 2.71 -7.78
C ASP A 157 -29.49 2.11 -6.45
N GLU A 158 -28.72 1.18 -5.88
CA GLU A 158 -29.05 0.49 -4.63
C GLU A 158 -28.45 1.15 -3.38
N GLY A 159 -27.48 2.05 -3.54
CA GLY A 159 -26.84 2.72 -2.39
C GLY A 159 -25.38 3.10 -2.56
N VAL A 160 -24.67 3.13 -1.44
CA VAL A 160 -23.24 3.44 -1.38
C VAL A 160 -22.46 2.22 -0.89
N TYR A 161 -21.54 1.77 -1.70
CA TYR A 161 -20.75 0.55 -1.52
C TYR A 161 -19.26 0.85 -1.63
N TYR A 162 -18.41 -0.09 -1.23
CA TYR A 162 -17.02 -0.06 -1.64
C TYR A 162 -16.87 -0.62 -3.06
N GLY A 163 -16.09 0.07 -3.90
CA GLY A 163 -15.73 -0.38 -5.23
C GLY A 163 -14.22 -0.37 -5.40
N MET A 164 -13.61 -1.53 -5.61
CA MET A 164 -12.23 -1.58 -6.07
C MET A 164 -12.19 -1.07 -7.50
N THR A 165 -11.43 -0.02 -7.72
CA THR A 165 -11.38 0.68 -9.01
C THR A 165 -9.93 0.70 -9.51
N ALA A 166 -9.73 0.23 -10.73
CA ALA A 166 -8.47 0.25 -11.45
C ALA A 166 -8.45 1.41 -12.44
N ILE A 167 -7.42 2.24 -12.39
CA ILE A 167 -7.27 3.48 -13.17
C ILE A 167 -5.93 3.41 -13.91
N ASP A 168 -5.95 3.67 -15.21
CA ASP A 168 -4.76 3.75 -16.04
C ASP A 168 -4.08 5.12 -15.82
N LEU A 169 -2.84 5.11 -15.33
CA LEU A 169 -2.07 6.32 -15.07
C LEU A 169 -1.27 6.79 -16.29
N ASP A 170 -1.08 5.91 -17.28
CA ASP A 170 -0.21 6.16 -18.44
C ASP A 170 -0.96 6.73 -19.64
N ASP A 171 -2.27 6.70 -19.62
CA ASP A 171 -3.10 7.21 -20.72
C ASP A 171 -3.32 8.74 -20.70
N GLY A 172 -2.79 9.43 -19.69
CA GLY A 172 -2.89 10.88 -19.52
C GLY A 172 -4.28 11.41 -19.15
N ASN A 173 -5.29 10.53 -19.03
CA ASN A 173 -6.67 10.89 -18.72
C ASN A 173 -7.18 10.22 -17.44
N ASN A 174 -6.35 9.42 -16.77
CA ASN A 174 -6.74 8.62 -15.61
C ASN A 174 -7.99 7.75 -15.88
N THR A 175 -7.99 7.07 -17.03
CA THR A 175 -9.15 6.30 -17.49
C THR A 175 -9.41 5.09 -16.60
N LYS A 176 -10.66 4.92 -16.20
CA LYS A 176 -11.08 3.72 -15.45
C LYS A 176 -11.00 2.46 -16.34
N ARG A 177 -10.13 1.53 -15.98
CA ARG A 177 -9.93 0.23 -16.67
C ARG A 177 -10.91 -0.82 -16.22
N ALA A 178 -11.13 -0.93 -14.91
CA ALA A 178 -12.02 -1.92 -14.33
C ALA A 178 -12.57 -1.40 -12.99
N GLN A 179 -13.68 -1.98 -12.58
CA GLN A 179 -14.28 -1.76 -11.27
C GLN A 179 -14.94 -3.04 -10.79
N LEU A 180 -14.83 -3.34 -9.51
CA LEU A 180 -15.55 -4.41 -8.84
C LEU A 180 -16.25 -3.82 -7.63
N VAL A 181 -17.59 -3.80 -7.66
CA VAL A 181 -18.42 -3.28 -6.57
C VAL A 181 -18.73 -4.41 -5.60
N LEU A 182 -18.35 -4.21 -4.34
CA LEU A 182 -18.61 -5.19 -3.29
C LEU A 182 -20.02 -5.02 -2.71
N PRO A 183 -20.63 -6.08 -2.15
CA PRO A 183 -21.88 -5.98 -1.41
C PRO A 183 -21.79 -4.96 -0.26
N SER A 184 -22.91 -4.36 0.14
CA SER A 184 -22.95 -3.28 1.15
C SER A 184 -22.36 -3.65 2.51
N SER A 185 -22.35 -4.93 2.83
CA SER A 185 -21.80 -5.45 4.09
C SER A 185 -20.32 -5.83 4.01
N VAL A 186 -19.66 -5.61 2.87
CA VAL A 186 -18.29 -6.07 2.63
C VAL A 186 -17.37 -4.89 2.44
N SER A 187 -16.24 -4.90 3.17
CA SER A 187 -15.15 -3.93 3.02
C SER A 187 -13.91 -4.61 2.49
N PRO A 188 -13.24 -4.04 1.50
CA PRO A 188 -11.92 -4.53 1.09
C PRO A 188 -10.89 -4.16 2.17
N PHE A 189 -9.96 -5.07 2.41
CA PHE A 189 -8.83 -4.84 3.31
C PHE A 189 -7.58 -4.44 2.53
N GLU A 190 -7.30 -5.15 1.43
CA GLU A 190 -6.25 -4.86 0.47
C GLU A 190 -6.75 -5.19 -0.93
N ALA A 191 -6.29 -4.44 -1.93
CA ALA A 191 -6.61 -4.70 -3.33
C ALA A 191 -5.51 -4.22 -4.27
N VAL A 192 -5.24 -5.00 -5.31
CA VAL A 192 -4.39 -4.61 -6.43
C VAL A 192 -4.94 -5.19 -7.73
N TYR A 193 -4.95 -4.40 -8.79
CA TYR A 193 -5.30 -4.86 -10.13
C TYR A 193 -4.03 -5.19 -10.90
N MET A 194 -3.91 -6.43 -11.38
CA MET A 194 -2.79 -6.91 -12.17
C MET A 194 -3.21 -8.07 -13.07
N GLY A 195 -2.58 -8.22 -14.22
CA GLY A 195 -2.91 -9.29 -15.15
C GLY A 195 -4.41 -9.36 -15.50
N ASP A 196 -5.06 -8.20 -15.68
CA ASP A 196 -6.49 -8.02 -15.97
C ASP A 196 -7.44 -8.59 -14.90
N ARG A 197 -7.00 -8.68 -13.64
CA ARG A 197 -7.81 -9.15 -12.51
C ARG A 197 -7.50 -8.38 -11.24
N PHE A 198 -8.50 -8.30 -10.36
CA PHE A 198 -8.27 -7.90 -8.98
C PHE A 198 -7.74 -9.08 -8.17
N VAL A 199 -6.66 -8.84 -7.43
CA VAL A 199 -6.22 -9.66 -6.30
C VAL A 199 -6.55 -8.86 -5.05
N PHE A 200 -7.39 -9.40 -4.18
CA PHE A 200 -7.92 -8.61 -3.07
C PHE A 200 -8.26 -9.47 -1.87
N SER A 201 -8.31 -8.83 -0.71
CA SER A 201 -8.86 -9.44 0.50
C SER A 201 -10.01 -8.59 1.04
N ILE A 202 -10.94 -9.28 1.70
CA ILE A 202 -12.10 -8.66 2.34
C ILE A 202 -12.11 -8.99 3.82
N GLU A 203 -12.58 -8.04 4.62
CA GLU A 203 -12.82 -8.24 6.04
C GLU A 203 -14.07 -9.09 6.28
N ALA A 204 -14.06 -9.83 7.40
CA ALA A 204 -15.27 -10.46 7.89
C ALA A 204 -16.22 -9.37 8.38
N THR A 205 -17.40 -9.30 7.81
CA THR A 205 -18.47 -8.46 8.35
C THR A 205 -19.12 -9.16 9.52
N TYR A 206 -19.02 -8.56 10.68
CA TYR A 206 -19.83 -8.97 11.85
C TYR A 206 -21.29 -8.52 11.65
N SER A 207 -22.07 -9.28 10.94
CA SER A 207 -23.52 -9.15 10.95
C SER A 207 -24.12 -10.33 11.71
N GLY A 208 -24.05 -10.31 13.06
CA GLY A 208 -24.65 -11.35 13.90
C GLY A 208 -23.86 -12.66 13.96
N VAL A 209 -24.28 -13.51 14.86
CA VAL A 209 -23.67 -14.75 15.30
C VAL A 209 -23.11 -15.60 14.14
N GLY A 210 -21.77 -15.72 14.07
CA GLY A 210 -21.12 -16.83 13.39
C GLY A 210 -20.75 -16.67 11.92
N SER A 211 -20.90 -15.52 11.32
CA SER A 211 -20.56 -15.30 9.90
C SER A 211 -19.09 -14.94 9.66
N LEU A 212 -18.19 -15.89 9.87
CA LEU A 212 -16.81 -15.83 9.37
C LEU A 212 -16.72 -16.22 7.87
N GLY A 213 -17.85 -16.28 7.16
CA GLY A 213 -17.92 -16.90 5.84
C GLY A 213 -17.17 -16.17 4.74
N ASN A 214 -16.95 -14.88 4.86
CA ASN A 214 -16.52 -14.04 3.73
C ASN A 214 -15.12 -13.43 3.87
N MET A 215 -14.45 -13.60 5.02
CA MET A 215 -13.07 -13.13 5.19
C MET A 215 -12.12 -13.95 4.31
N GLY A 216 -11.19 -13.28 3.65
CA GLY A 216 -10.11 -13.96 2.94
C GLY A 216 -9.62 -13.25 1.70
N THR A 217 -8.71 -13.90 1.00
CA THR A 217 -8.05 -13.43 -0.22
C THR A 217 -8.61 -14.12 -1.45
N TYR A 218 -8.89 -13.31 -2.47
CA TYR A 218 -9.56 -13.70 -3.71
C TYR A 218 -8.82 -13.17 -4.94
N ILE A 219 -9.05 -13.82 -6.08
CA ILE A 219 -8.74 -13.32 -7.43
C ILE A 219 -10.01 -13.33 -8.25
N GLY A 220 -10.32 -12.23 -8.94
CA GLY A 220 -11.48 -12.17 -9.85
C GLY A 220 -11.79 -10.76 -10.32
N ASN A 221 -12.86 -10.68 -11.11
CA ASN A 221 -13.42 -9.44 -11.65
C ASN A 221 -14.91 -9.32 -11.32
N GLU A 222 -15.53 -8.20 -11.69
CA GLU A 222 -16.98 -8.01 -11.59
C GLU A 222 -17.71 -9.16 -12.27
N GLY A 223 -18.75 -9.68 -11.58
CA GLY A 223 -19.53 -10.82 -12.06
C GLY A 223 -18.87 -12.19 -11.87
N GLY A 224 -17.64 -12.26 -11.38
CA GLY A 224 -16.91 -13.51 -11.14
C GLY A 224 -16.49 -14.25 -12.42
N PRO A 225 -16.09 -15.52 -12.34
CA PRO A 225 -15.95 -16.30 -11.11
C PRO A 225 -14.79 -15.80 -10.24
N TYR A 226 -14.89 -16.02 -8.94
CA TYR A 226 -13.85 -15.70 -7.98
C TYR A 226 -13.09 -16.96 -7.56
N LEU A 227 -11.76 -16.87 -7.59
CA LEU A 227 -10.90 -17.89 -6.98
C LEU A 227 -10.61 -17.48 -5.51
N PHE A 228 -11.07 -18.28 -4.58
CA PHE A 228 -10.72 -18.13 -3.16
C PHE A 228 -9.39 -18.81 -2.87
N LEU A 229 -8.46 -18.13 -2.22
CA LEU A 229 -7.13 -18.64 -1.91
C LEU A 229 -6.98 -19.05 -0.45
N SER A 230 -7.35 -18.18 0.47
CA SER A 230 -7.14 -18.34 1.90
C SER A 230 -8.08 -17.47 2.70
N ARG A 231 -8.29 -17.81 3.97
CA ARG A 231 -8.95 -16.93 4.95
C ARG A 231 -8.04 -15.81 5.46
N GLU A 232 -6.75 -15.90 5.18
CA GLU A 232 -5.79 -14.88 5.59
C GLU A 232 -5.84 -13.68 4.64
N PRO A 233 -5.53 -12.47 5.16
CA PRO A 233 -5.48 -11.28 4.33
C PRO A 233 -4.33 -11.31 3.33
N LEU A 234 -4.52 -10.64 2.20
CA LEU A 234 -3.49 -10.38 1.22
C LEU A 234 -2.35 -9.58 1.85
N ALA A 235 -1.14 -10.09 1.75
CA ALA A 235 0.06 -9.38 2.14
C ALA A 235 0.66 -8.63 0.94
N CYS A 236 0.98 -9.35 -0.13
CA CYS A 236 1.41 -8.77 -1.39
C CYS A 236 1.15 -9.76 -2.54
N ALA A 237 1.19 -9.25 -3.75
CA ALA A 237 1.04 -10.05 -4.94
C ALA A 237 1.98 -9.57 -6.04
N ALA A 238 2.42 -10.53 -6.87
CA ALA A 238 3.01 -10.28 -8.17
C ALA A 238 2.14 -10.96 -9.23
N GLY A 239 2.01 -10.36 -10.40
CA GLY A 239 1.19 -10.87 -11.48
C GLY A 239 1.73 -10.50 -12.84
N LYS A 240 1.70 -11.47 -13.77
CA LYS A 240 2.06 -11.24 -15.17
C LYS A 240 1.12 -12.05 -16.06
N LYS A 241 0.26 -11.37 -16.82
CA LYS A 241 -0.78 -12.01 -17.65
C LYS A 241 -1.68 -12.91 -16.78
N ASN A 242 -1.63 -14.21 -17.00
CA ASN A 242 -2.46 -15.22 -16.32
C ASN A 242 -1.77 -15.86 -15.10
N LYS A 243 -0.54 -15.47 -14.79
CA LYS A 243 0.23 -16.03 -13.66
C LYS A 243 0.25 -15.05 -12.51
N PHE A 244 0.08 -15.57 -11.29
CA PHE A 244 0.07 -14.79 -10.07
C PHE A 244 0.87 -15.52 -9.00
N LEU A 245 1.67 -14.78 -8.27
CA LEU A 245 2.27 -15.20 -7.02
C LEU A 245 1.67 -14.34 -5.91
N VAL A 246 0.86 -14.95 -5.07
CA VAL A 246 0.11 -14.25 -4.02
C VAL A 246 0.63 -14.67 -2.66
N LYS A 247 1.11 -13.72 -1.89
CA LYS A 247 1.49 -13.94 -0.49
C LYS A 247 0.32 -13.53 0.41
N VAL A 248 -0.13 -14.49 1.20
CA VAL A 248 -0.93 -14.25 2.39
C VAL A 248 -0.03 -14.41 3.62
N GLN A 249 -0.58 -14.27 4.81
CA GLN A 249 0.19 -14.30 6.04
C GLN A 249 1.14 -15.50 6.18
N SER A 250 0.65 -16.73 5.98
CA SER A 250 1.41 -17.95 6.25
C SER A 250 1.87 -18.70 5.01
N SER A 251 1.42 -18.32 3.81
CA SER A 251 1.61 -19.09 2.59
C SER A 251 1.81 -18.21 1.37
N HIS A 252 2.47 -18.78 0.38
CA HIS A 252 2.54 -18.25 -0.98
C HIS A 252 1.72 -19.14 -1.91
N PHE A 253 0.94 -18.55 -2.79
CA PHE A 253 0.16 -19.24 -3.81
C PHE A 253 0.68 -18.90 -5.19
N LEU A 254 1.10 -19.90 -5.95
CA LEU A 254 1.40 -19.77 -7.37
C LEU A 254 0.20 -20.22 -8.17
N ILE A 255 -0.33 -19.35 -9.01
CA ILE A 255 -1.60 -19.52 -9.71
C ILE A 255 -1.37 -19.30 -11.21
N ASP A 256 -1.92 -20.19 -12.03
CA ASP A 256 -2.06 -19.97 -13.48
C ASP A 256 -3.55 -20.09 -13.84
N THR A 257 -4.17 -18.93 -14.12
CA THR A 257 -5.61 -18.88 -14.42
C THR A 257 -5.97 -19.43 -15.79
N SER A 258 -5.00 -19.51 -16.73
CA SER A 258 -5.21 -20.10 -18.06
C SER A 258 -5.12 -21.64 -18.02
N ALA A 259 -4.12 -22.14 -17.32
CA ALA A 259 -3.96 -23.58 -17.10
C ALA A 259 -4.92 -24.14 -16.03
N LYS A 260 -5.61 -23.25 -15.29
CA LYS A 260 -6.48 -23.59 -14.14
C LYS A 260 -5.74 -24.41 -13.08
N THR A 261 -4.50 -24.08 -12.83
CA THR A 261 -3.66 -24.72 -11.81
C THR A 261 -3.34 -23.76 -10.68
N TYR A 262 -3.19 -24.30 -9.49
CA TYR A 262 -2.70 -23.56 -8.36
C TYR A 262 -1.89 -24.46 -7.44
N GLY A 263 -0.85 -23.88 -6.81
CA GLY A 263 -0.02 -24.55 -5.82
C GLY A 263 0.18 -23.67 -4.59
N SER A 264 0.22 -24.27 -3.42
CA SER A 264 0.59 -23.58 -2.18
C SER A 264 2.04 -23.90 -1.84
N LEU A 265 2.83 -22.87 -1.63
CA LEU A 265 4.19 -22.97 -1.13
C LEU A 265 4.18 -22.53 0.33
N LEU A 266 4.50 -23.46 1.22
CA LEU A 266 4.67 -23.09 2.63
C LEU A 266 5.92 -22.23 2.76
N SER A 267 5.77 -21.05 3.36
CA SER A 267 6.94 -20.26 3.71
C SER A 267 7.74 -21.00 4.78
N PRO A 268 9.03 -21.28 4.54
CA PRO A 268 9.88 -21.88 5.57
C PRO A 268 10.06 -20.97 6.79
N ASP A 269 9.85 -19.67 6.60
CA ASP A 269 9.93 -18.65 7.64
C ASP A 269 8.53 -18.16 8.01
N ARG A 270 7.87 -18.91 8.88
CA ARG A 270 6.69 -18.40 9.61
C ARG A 270 7.02 -17.19 10.48
N ALA A 271 8.30 -16.87 10.62
CA ALA A 271 8.82 -15.70 11.30
C ALA A 271 8.87 -14.43 10.40
N LEU A 272 8.38 -14.47 9.17
CA LEU A 272 8.07 -13.24 8.45
C LEU A 272 6.96 -12.55 9.22
N GLU A 273 7.38 -11.58 10.02
CA GLU A 273 6.54 -10.91 10.97
C GLU A 273 5.34 -10.26 10.25
N TYR A 274 4.22 -10.33 10.92
CA TYR A 274 3.02 -9.61 10.62
C TYR A 274 3.30 -8.13 10.38
N GLY A 275 2.87 -7.60 9.27
CA GLY A 275 2.83 -6.16 9.03
C GLY A 275 3.95 -5.60 8.16
N ASP A 276 4.91 -6.41 7.76
CA ASP A 276 5.99 -5.97 6.90
C ASP A 276 5.64 -6.21 5.42
N TYR A 277 4.85 -5.30 4.83
CA TYR A 277 4.36 -5.39 3.46
C TYR A 277 5.04 -4.35 2.58
N PRO A 278 6.15 -4.68 1.93
CA PRO A 278 6.80 -3.73 1.07
C PRO A 278 5.98 -3.43 -0.17
N ALA A 279 5.90 -2.17 -0.50
CA ALA A 279 5.40 -1.75 -1.79
C ALA A 279 6.36 -2.22 -2.89
N THR A 280 5.83 -2.74 -3.98
CA THR A 280 6.61 -3.22 -5.12
C THR A 280 6.88 -2.12 -6.14
N ALA A 281 7.15 -0.89 -5.75
CA ALA A 281 7.59 0.21 -6.63
C ALA A 281 6.92 0.24 -8.04
N GLY A 282 5.64 -0.12 -8.15
CA GLY A 282 4.90 -0.14 -9.40
C GLY A 282 5.15 -1.34 -10.33
N LYS A 283 6.09 -2.23 -10.03
CA LYS A 283 6.34 -3.43 -10.83
C LYS A 283 5.29 -4.49 -10.53
N SER A 284 4.74 -5.12 -11.56
CA SER A 284 3.69 -6.14 -11.39
C SER A 284 4.23 -7.54 -11.16
N ASP A 285 5.44 -7.84 -11.64
CA ASP A 285 6.00 -9.19 -11.65
C ASP A 285 6.93 -9.49 -10.46
N THR A 286 7.10 -8.53 -9.54
CA THR A 286 7.99 -8.68 -8.38
C THR A 286 7.35 -8.17 -7.09
N PHE A 287 7.74 -8.75 -5.96
CA PHE A 287 7.54 -8.18 -4.64
C PHE A 287 8.72 -8.50 -3.71
N LEU A 288 8.93 -7.62 -2.76
CA LEU A 288 9.94 -7.76 -1.72
C LEU A 288 9.25 -8.14 -0.40
N THR A 289 9.82 -9.11 0.32
CA THR A 289 9.48 -9.35 1.72
C THR A 289 10.72 -9.15 2.57
N TYR A 290 10.52 -8.76 3.81
CA TYR A 290 11.62 -8.69 4.77
C TYR A 290 11.15 -9.16 6.14
N ALA A 291 12.11 -9.62 6.95
CA ALA A 291 11.88 -10.02 8.32
C ALA A 291 13.02 -9.53 9.21
N THR A 292 12.67 -9.10 10.41
CA THR A 292 13.66 -8.82 11.44
C THR A 292 14.12 -10.12 12.07
N VAL A 293 15.40 -10.42 11.93
CA VAL A 293 16.04 -11.56 12.61
C VAL A 293 16.45 -11.11 14.00
N ARG A 294 15.98 -11.84 15.02
CA ARG A 294 16.25 -11.54 16.42
C ARG A 294 17.17 -12.61 17.02
N ASN A 295 18.01 -12.22 17.94
CA ASN A 295 18.83 -13.15 18.71
C ASN A 295 17.99 -13.92 19.75
N SER A 296 18.63 -14.82 20.48
CA SER A 296 17.98 -15.64 21.53
C SER A 296 17.37 -14.82 22.68
N GLN A 297 17.73 -13.54 22.81
CA GLN A 297 17.18 -12.61 23.79
C GLN A 297 16.04 -11.74 23.24
N GLY A 298 15.63 -11.94 21.96
CA GLY A 298 14.59 -11.19 21.28
C GLY A 298 15.03 -9.81 20.77
N VAL A 299 16.34 -9.51 20.81
CA VAL A 299 16.89 -8.24 20.32
C VAL A 299 17.10 -8.33 18.80
N PRO A 300 16.65 -7.32 18.01
CA PRO A 300 16.93 -7.26 16.58
C PRO A 300 18.43 -7.25 16.28
N GLU A 301 18.88 -8.13 15.38
CA GLU A 301 20.29 -8.20 14.96
C GLU A 301 20.44 -7.85 13.48
N THR A 302 19.58 -8.41 12.62
CA THR A 302 19.66 -8.21 11.18
C THR A 302 18.26 -8.12 10.57
N VAL A 303 18.21 -7.67 9.31
CA VAL A 303 17.00 -7.74 8.49
C VAL A 303 17.29 -8.67 7.31
N ALA A 304 16.49 -9.71 7.16
CA ALA A 304 16.51 -10.57 5.99
C ALA A 304 15.51 -10.05 4.95
N ALA A 305 16.00 -9.60 3.80
CA ALA A 305 15.16 -9.16 2.69
C ALA A 305 15.18 -10.19 1.56
N ARG A 306 14.02 -10.46 0.95
CA ARG A 306 13.87 -11.41 -0.16
C ARG A 306 13.03 -10.82 -1.26
N LEU A 307 13.57 -10.84 -2.48
CA LEU A 307 12.85 -10.47 -3.69
C LEU A 307 12.25 -11.72 -4.33
N PHE A 308 10.95 -11.68 -4.60
CA PHE A 308 10.23 -12.70 -5.36
C PHE A 308 9.84 -12.14 -6.71
N SER A 309 10.00 -12.93 -7.77
CA SER A 309 9.59 -12.58 -9.13
C SER A 309 8.94 -13.75 -9.83
N LEU A 310 8.02 -13.44 -10.76
CA LEU A 310 7.36 -14.39 -11.66
C LEU A 310 8.18 -14.64 -12.91
#